data_d0c10c9fc416910f8ab39f9c235d102b
#
_entry.id   d0c10c9fc416910f8ab39f9c235d102b
#
_cell.length_a   1.000
_cell.length_b   1.000
_cell.length_c   1.000
_cell.angle_alpha   90.00
_cell.angle_beta   90.00
_cell.angle_gamma   90.00
#
_symmetry.space_group_name_H-M   'P 1'
#
loop_
_entity.id
_entity.type
_entity.pdbx_description
1 polymer ?
#
loop_
_entity_poly.entity_id
_entity_poly.type
_entity_poly.pdbx_seq_one_letter_code
_entity_poly.pdbx_strand_id
1 'polypeptide(L)'
;VKKLPVRFIIVKHLFFIVVFFTLSRCLFAETILEGNVTKIRDGDTIEVGQIAIRFQGLTCDELNTKKGREAHDLLNEILMGKRVVCELSGEMSYERLVGRCAVSEKGDIARYLIENGYCGRCNRYDKKGFYAESEKKSGPYTGVTPSYCH
;
A
#
# COMPACT_ATOMS: atom_id res chain seq x y z
N VAL A 1 -42.59 -6.01 -51.25
CA VAL A 1 -41.97 -5.59 -49.97
C VAL A 1 -41.52 -6.87 -49.27
N LYS A 2 -40.18 -7.18 -49.30
CA LYS A 2 -39.59 -8.34 -48.62
C LYS A 2 -39.45 -8.01 -47.12
N LYS A 3 -40.25 -8.68 -46.26
CA LYS A 3 -40.07 -8.63 -44.82
C LYS A 3 -38.76 -9.31 -44.45
N LEU A 4 -37.78 -8.59 -43.88
CA LEU A 4 -36.60 -9.20 -43.27
C LEU A 4 -37.02 -10.11 -42.11
N PRO A 5 -36.44 -11.32 -41.97
CA PRO A 5 -36.84 -12.23 -40.93
C PRO A 5 -36.38 -11.67 -39.55
N VAL A 6 -37.31 -11.62 -38.61
CA VAL A 6 -37.13 -11.11 -37.22
C VAL A 6 -35.93 -11.74 -36.52
N ARG A 7 -35.53 -12.94 -36.91
CA ARG A 7 -34.33 -13.64 -36.38
C ARG A 7 -33.03 -12.86 -36.61
N PHE A 8 -32.89 -12.11 -37.68
CA PHE A 8 -31.67 -11.36 -37.99
C PHE A 8 -31.50 -10.10 -37.12
N ILE A 9 -32.60 -9.54 -36.68
CA ILE A 9 -32.61 -8.34 -35.81
C ILE A 9 -32.21 -8.71 -34.40
N ILE A 10 -32.72 -9.84 -33.87
CA ILE A 10 -32.44 -10.31 -32.52
C ILE A 10 -30.94 -10.66 -32.34
N VAL A 11 -30.34 -11.34 -33.32
CA VAL A 11 -28.91 -11.71 -33.27
C VAL A 11 -28.00 -10.47 -33.27
N LYS A 12 -28.35 -9.44 -34.05
CA LYS A 12 -27.58 -8.18 -34.07
C LYS A 12 -27.63 -7.44 -32.75
N HIS A 13 -28.77 -7.39 -32.08
CA HIS A 13 -28.92 -6.73 -30.77
C HIS A 13 -28.24 -7.53 -29.65
N LEU A 14 -28.31 -8.85 -29.71
CA LEU A 14 -27.62 -9.71 -28.74
C LEU A 14 -26.11 -9.59 -28.85
N PHE A 15 -25.56 -9.50 -30.04
CA PHE A 15 -24.13 -9.29 -30.27
C PHE A 15 -23.66 -7.91 -29.77
N PHE A 16 -24.46 -6.87 -29.95
CA PHE A 16 -24.15 -5.52 -29.43
C PHE A 16 -24.18 -5.45 -27.90
N ILE A 17 -25.12 -6.13 -27.26
CA ILE A 17 -25.21 -6.21 -25.78
C ILE A 17 -24.03 -6.98 -25.20
N VAL A 18 -23.62 -8.09 -25.81
CA VAL A 18 -22.46 -8.88 -25.34
C VAL A 18 -21.15 -8.08 -25.46
N VAL A 19 -20.95 -7.36 -26.56
CA VAL A 19 -19.77 -6.51 -26.79
C VAL A 19 -19.74 -5.34 -25.80
N PHE A 20 -20.88 -4.76 -25.47
CA PHE A 20 -20.95 -3.65 -24.49
C PHE A 20 -20.66 -4.12 -23.05
N PHE A 21 -21.06 -5.34 -22.71
CA PHE A 21 -20.79 -5.91 -21.37
C PHE A 21 -19.33 -6.34 -21.18
N THR A 22 -18.62 -6.69 -22.23
CA THR A 22 -17.20 -7.09 -22.15
C THR A 22 -16.23 -5.91 -22.03
N LEU A 23 -16.66 -4.69 -22.38
CA LEU A 23 -15.83 -3.47 -22.29
C LEU A 23 -15.89 -2.78 -20.91
N SER A 24 -16.77 -3.21 -20.01
CA SER A 24 -16.91 -2.67 -18.65
C SER A 24 -15.96 -3.35 -17.65
N ARG A 25 -14.71 -3.65 -18.04
CA ARG A 25 -13.67 -3.89 -17.06
C ARG A 25 -13.25 -2.54 -16.50
N CYS A 26 -13.79 -2.21 -15.35
CA CYS A 26 -13.29 -1.11 -14.52
C CYS A 26 -11.80 -1.37 -14.30
N LEU A 27 -10.94 -0.67 -15.01
CA LEU A 27 -9.52 -0.59 -14.71
C LEU A 27 -9.42 0.17 -13.39
N PHE A 28 -9.30 -0.55 -12.28
CA PHE A 28 -8.82 0.04 -11.03
C PHE A 28 -7.36 0.41 -11.31
N ALA A 29 -7.14 1.64 -11.72
CA ALA A 29 -5.80 2.18 -11.79
C ALA A 29 -5.28 2.29 -10.36
N GLU A 30 -4.25 1.53 -10.02
CA GLU A 30 -3.50 1.74 -8.78
C GLU A 30 -2.95 3.17 -8.82
N THR A 31 -3.24 3.94 -7.78
CA THR A 31 -2.73 5.31 -7.68
C THR A 31 -1.29 5.25 -7.22
N ILE A 32 -0.37 5.63 -8.09
CA ILE A 32 1.06 5.68 -7.80
C ILE A 32 1.44 7.12 -7.44
N LEU A 33 2.13 7.29 -6.31
CA LEU A 33 2.80 8.51 -5.92
C LEU A 33 4.31 8.29 -5.97
N GLU A 34 5.02 9.13 -6.68
CA GLU A 34 6.46 9.06 -6.82
C GLU A 34 7.11 10.41 -6.51
N GLY A 35 8.17 10.41 -5.73
CA GLY A 35 8.87 11.63 -5.35
C GLY A 35 9.98 11.39 -4.34
N ASN A 36 10.67 12.47 -3.96
CA ASN A 36 11.71 12.40 -2.95
C ASN A 36 11.12 12.51 -1.54
N VAL A 37 11.66 11.73 -0.62
CA VAL A 37 11.33 11.83 0.80
C VAL A 37 11.92 13.12 1.35
N THR A 38 11.07 13.95 1.92
CA THR A 38 11.43 15.27 2.46
C THR A 38 11.46 15.29 3.99
N LYS A 39 10.76 14.31 4.62
CA LYS A 39 10.71 14.20 6.07
C LYS A 39 10.36 12.78 6.49
N ILE A 40 10.94 12.34 7.60
CA ILE A 40 10.52 11.17 8.35
C ILE A 40 9.75 11.69 9.58
N ARG A 41 8.49 11.29 9.74
CA ARG A 41 7.69 11.69 10.92
C ARG A 41 7.95 10.78 12.10
N ASP A 42 7.91 9.47 11.83
CA ASP A 42 8.11 8.38 12.79
C ASP A 42 8.48 7.07 12.04
N GLY A 43 8.44 5.92 12.72
CA GLY A 43 8.80 4.62 12.13
C GLY A 43 7.84 4.10 11.06
N ASP A 44 6.65 4.67 10.92
CA ASP A 44 5.63 4.20 9.96
C ASP A 44 5.07 5.29 9.04
N THR A 45 5.59 6.52 9.13
CA THR A 45 5.09 7.67 8.37
C THR A 45 6.22 8.52 7.80
N ILE A 46 6.17 8.73 6.49
CA ILE A 46 7.09 9.62 5.75
C ILE A 46 6.34 10.74 5.05
N GLU A 47 7.04 11.80 4.66
CA GLU A 47 6.53 12.80 3.72
C GLU A 47 7.28 12.69 2.38
N VAL A 48 6.51 12.60 1.30
CA VAL A 48 7.01 12.68 -0.07
C VAL A 48 6.60 14.03 -0.64
N GLY A 49 7.56 14.95 -0.77
CA GLY A 49 7.24 16.36 -0.95
C GLY A 49 6.48 16.91 0.26
N GLN A 50 5.21 17.29 0.08
CA GLN A 50 4.32 17.76 1.16
C GLN A 50 3.23 16.74 1.53
N ILE A 51 3.29 15.54 0.96
CA ILE A 51 2.26 14.52 1.12
C ILE A 51 2.72 13.51 2.17
N ALA A 52 1.96 13.41 3.27
CA ALA A 52 2.20 12.42 4.31
C ALA A 52 1.67 11.05 3.90
N ILE A 53 2.51 10.02 4.01
CA ILE A 53 2.17 8.64 3.69
C ILE A 53 2.46 7.77 4.91
N ARG A 54 1.42 7.07 5.38
CA ARG A 54 1.53 6.00 6.36
C ARG A 54 1.74 4.67 5.66
N PHE A 55 2.74 3.91 6.06
CA PHE A 55 2.98 2.59 5.50
C PHE A 55 1.84 1.63 5.84
N GLN A 56 1.30 0.98 4.81
CA GLN A 56 0.22 0.01 4.96
C GLN A 56 0.70 -1.24 5.70
N GLY A 57 -0.14 -1.78 6.57
CA GLY A 57 0.10 -3.08 7.21
C GLY A 57 1.21 -3.10 8.26
N LEU A 58 1.78 -1.95 8.61
CA LEU A 58 2.89 -1.78 9.53
C LEU A 58 2.43 -1.15 10.85
N THR A 59 3.09 -1.51 11.94
CA THR A 59 3.03 -0.81 13.22
C THR A 59 4.43 -0.71 13.81
N CYS A 60 4.80 0.48 14.23
CA CYS A 60 6.08 0.76 14.90
C CYS A 60 5.81 1.39 16.26
N ASP A 61 6.75 1.26 17.15
CA ASP A 61 6.70 1.95 18.44
C ASP A 61 6.73 3.46 18.26
N GLU A 62 6.18 4.18 19.22
CA GLU A 62 6.17 5.64 19.22
C GLU A 62 7.58 6.22 19.45
N LEU A 63 7.83 7.45 18.96
CA LEU A 63 9.14 8.11 19.07
C LEU A 63 9.66 8.30 20.51
N ASN A 64 8.80 8.30 21.50
CA ASN A 64 9.18 8.39 22.92
C ASN A 64 9.82 7.10 23.45
N THR A 65 9.77 5.99 22.69
CA THR A 65 10.42 4.72 23.02
C THR A 65 11.79 4.60 22.34
N LYS A 66 12.60 3.66 22.82
CA LYS A 66 13.89 3.34 22.19
C LYS A 66 13.68 2.77 20.77
N LYS A 67 12.76 1.80 20.62
CA LYS A 67 12.46 1.17 19.32
C LYS A 67 11.89 2.15 18.30
N GLY A 68 11.01 3.04 18.71
CA GLY A 68 10.46 4.06 17.84
C GLY A 68 11.56 5.00 17.29
N ARG A 69 12.51 5.39 18.14
CA ARG A 69 13.66 6.18 17.68
C ARG A 69 14.57 5.39 16.74
N GLU A 70 14.86 4.12 17.05
CA GLU A 70 15.68 3.25 16.18
C GLU A 70 15.06 3.09 14.79
N ALA A 71 13.74 2.89 14.71
CA ALA A 71 13.02 2.83 13.43
C ALA A 71 13.07 4.16 12.67
N HIS A 72 12.82 5.27 13.35
CA HIS A 72 12.90 6.61 12.78
C HIS A 72 14.31 6.94 12.25
N ASP A 73 15.35 6.67 13.03
CA ASP A 73 16.74 6.98 12.67
C ASP A 73 17.19 6.14 11.48
N LEU A 74 16.82 4.86 11.45
CA LEU A 74 17.05 4.01 10.29
C LEU A 74 16.36 4.56 9.03
N LEU A 75 15.08 4.94 9.12
CA LEU A 75 14.36 5.50 7.98
C LEU A 75 15.01 6.81 7.51
N ASN A 76 15.47 7.64 8.44
CA ASN A 76 16.18 8.87 8.11
C ASN A 76 17.48 8.58 7.35
N GLU A 77 18.24 7.56 7.76
CA GLU A 77 19.47 7.14 7.07
C GLU A 77 19.19 6.62 5.65
N ILE A 78 18.19 5.76 5.48
CA ILE A 78 17.98 5.03 4.23
C ILE A 78 17.05 5.72 3.23
N LEU A 79 16.21 6.68 3.68
CA LEU A 79 15.18 7.30 2.83
C LEU A 79 15.32 8.81 2.66
N MET A 80 15.93 9.55 3.59
CA MET A 80 15.97 11.02 3.48
C MET A 80 16.58 11.47 2.16
N GLY A 81 15.82 12.27 1.40
CA GLY A 81 16.21 12.74 0.06
C GLY A 81 16.16 11.71 -1.05
N LYS A 82 15.87 10.44 -0.74
CA LYS A 82 15.76 9.37 -1.75
C LYS A 82 14.42 9.42 -2.47
N ARG A 83 14.43 9.00 -3.75
CA ARG A 83 13.22 8.80 -4.54
C ARG A 83 12.54 7.50 -4.13
N VAL A 84 11.26 7.58 -3.81
CA VAL A 84 10.41 6.43 -3.49
C VAL A 84 9.25 6.34 -4.46
N VAL A 85 8.72 5.13 -4.63
CA VAL A 85 7.50 4.83 -5.38
C VAL A 85 6.51 4.23 -4.40
N CYS A 86 5.35 4.84 -4.25
CA CYS A 86 4.30 4.42 -3.33
C CYS A 86 3.03 4.04 -4.08
N GLU A 87 2.59 2.80 -3.92
CA GLU A 87 1.27 2.32 -4.34
C GLU A 87 0.26 2.71 -3.25
N LEU A 88 -0.63 3.64 -3.55
CA LEU A 88 -1.62 4.13 -2.61
C LEU A 88 -2.83 3.19 -2.58
N SER A 89 -3.30 2.84 -1.37
CA SER A 89 -4.45 1.95 -1.18
C SER A 89 -5.81 2.61 -1.45
N GLY A 90 -5.84 3.94 -1.55
CA GLY A 90 -7.07 4.74 -1.56
C GLY A 90 -7.65 5.00 -0.17
N GLU A 91 -7.06 4.42 0.88
CA GLU A 91 -7.46 4.66 2.27
C GLU A 91 -6.72 5.87 2.85
N MET A 92 -7.32 6.46 3.89
CA MET A 92 -6.73 7.54 4.68
C MET A 92 -6.58 7.10 6.14
N SER A 93 -5.51 7.56 6.78
CA SER A 93 -5.30 7.44 8.23
C SER A 93 -5.10 8.85 8.79
N TYR A 94 -6.16 9.44 9.32
CA TYR A 94 -6.24 10.87 9.60
C TYR A 94 -5.99 11.67 8.31
N GLU A 95 -5.03 12.59 8.29
CA GLU A 95 -4.63 13.38 7.11
C GLU A 95 -3.56 12.73 6.24
N ARG A 96 -3.18 11.46 6.53
CA ARG A 96 -2.14 10.72 5.80
C ARG A 96 -2.75 9.77 4.77
N LEU A 97 -2.20 9.73 3.56
CA LEU A 97 -2.48 8.66 2.61
C LEU A 97 -1.90 7.34 3.12
N VAL A 98 -2.58 6.24 2.85
CA VAL A 98 -2.07 4.90 3.18
C VAL A 98 -1.51 4.25 1.92
N GLY A 99 -0.29 3.70 2.01
CA GLY A 99 0.34 3.09 0.85
C GLY A 99 1.51 2.16 1.18
N ARG A 100 1.91 1.40 0.17
CA ARG A 100 3.12 0.58 0.19
C ARG A 100 4.19 1.31 -0.60
N CYS A 101 5.28 1.66 0.05
CA CYS A 101 6.37 2.42 -0.56
C CYS A 101 7.61 1.54 -0.74
N ALA A 102 8.29 1.72 -1.86
CA ALA A 102 9.55 1.06 -2.17
C ALA A 102 10.65 2.08 -2.50
N VAL A 103 11.88 1.74 -2.14
CA VAL A 103 13.11 2.44 -2.52
C VAL A 103 14.03 1.46 -3.26
N SER A 104 14.81 1.96 -4.23
CA SER A 104 15.60 1.10 -5.13
C SER A 104 16.54 0.13 -4.40
N GLU A 105 17.19 0.58 -3.33
CA GLU A 105 18.23 -0.19 -2.63
C GLU A 105 17.67 -1.22 -1.62
N LYS A 106 16.41 -1.05 -1.17
CA LYS A 106 15.82 -1.88 -0.11
C LYS A 106 14.52 -2.58 -0.53
N GLY A 107 13.94 -2.21 -1.67
CA GLY A 107 12.63 -2.69 -2.08
C GLY A 107 11.51 -2.11 -1.21
N ASP A 108 10.50 -2.92 -0.89
CA ASP A 108 9.37 -2.53 -0.02
C ASP A 108 9.86 -2.19 1.40
N ILE A 109 9.61 -0.95 1.80
CA ILE A 109 10.13 -0.37 3.05
C ILE A 109 9.49 -1.04 4.28
N ALA A 110 8.19 -1.29 4.27
CA ALA A 110 7.51 -1.95 5.39
C ALA A 110 8.01 -3.38 5.58
N ARG A 111 8.22 -4.09 4.48
CA ARG A 111 8.85 -5.43 4.49
C ARG A 111 10.23 -5.39 5.14
N TYR A 112 11.06 -4.45 4.70
CA TYR A 112 12.41 -4.30 5.23
C TYR A 112 12.41 -4.04 6.75
N LEU A 113 11.52 -3.16 7.23
CA LEU A 113 11.39 -2.84 8.67
C LEU A 113 10.92 -4.06 9.49
N ILE A 114 9.97 -4.84 9.00
CA ILE A 114 9.45 -6.04 9.67
C ILE A 114 10.55 -7.12 9.70
N GLU A 115 11.17 -7.43 8.58
CA GLU A 115 12.18 -8.49 8.49
C GLU A 115 13.42 -8.23 9.36
N ASN A 116 13.71 -6.96 9.66
CA ASN A 116 14.82 -6.55 10.51
C ASN A 116 14.38 -6.21 11.96
N GLY A 117 13.12 -6.46 12.33
CA GLY A 117 12.61 -6.33 13.70
C GLY A 117 12.46 -4.90 14.22
N TYR A 118 12.52 -3.89 13.34
CA TYR A 118 12.30 -2.49 13.72
C TYR A 118 10.82 -2.18 13.98
N CYS A 119 9.94 -2.83 13.23
CA CYS A 119 8.49 -2.66 13.33
C CYS A 119 7.79 -4.02 13.26
N GLY A 120 6.52 -4.06 13.64
CA GLY A 120 5.66 -5.23 13.56
C GLY A 120 4.65 -5.14 12.42
N ARG A 121 4.08 -6.29 12.06
CA ARG A 121 2.95 -6.35 11.16
C ARG A 121 1.66 -5.98 11.89
N CYS A 122 0.79 -5.22 11.25
CA CYS A 122 -0.55 -4.91 11.73
C CYS A 122 -1.58 -5.67 10.88
N ASN A 123 -2.04 -6.84 11.36
CA ASN A 123 -2.92 -7.76 10.62
C ASN A 123 -4.18 -7.07 10.10
N ARG A 124 -4.80 -6.20 10.90
CA ARG A 124 -6.00 -5.46 10.53
C ARG A 124 -5.83 -4.64 9.25
N TYR A 125 -4.64 -4.09 9.04
CA TYR A 125 -4.32 -3.24 7.88
C TYR A 125 -3.48 -3.96 6.81
N ASP A 126 -3.18 -5.24 7.03
CA ASP A 126 -2.57 -6.15 6.05
C ASP A 126 -3.49 -7.32 5.69
N LYS A 127 -4.73 -7.02 5.33
CA LYS A 127 -5.77 -8.03 5.01
C LYS A 127 -5.38 -8.98 3.87
N LYS A 128 -4.54 -8.51 2.94
CA LYS A 128 -4.04 -9.32 1.82
C LYS A 128 -2.81 -10.17 2.19
N GLY A 129 -2.26 -10.00 3.41
CA GLY A 129 -1.13 -10.78 3.89
C GLY A 129 0.20 -10.47 3.21
N PHE A 130 0.41 -9.25 2.70
CA PHE A 130 1.66 -8.85 2.03
C PHE A 130 2.90 -9.08 2.88
N TYR A 131 2.76 -8.98 4.21
CA TYR A 131 3.87 -9.07 5.16
C TYR A 131 3.82 -10.31 6.07
N ALA A 132 2.91 -11.25 5.82
CA ALA A 132 2.77 -12.46 6.63
C ALA A 132 4.05 -13.31 6.66
N GLU A 133 4.69 -13.51 5.51
CA GLU A 133 5.95 -14.26 5.43
C GLU A 133 7.13 -13.48 6.05
N SER A 134 7.13 -12.15 5.97
CA SER A 134 8.15 -11.31 6.60
C SER A 134 8.08 -11.39 8.12
N GLU A 135 6.86 -11.33 8.70
CA GLU A 135 6.61 -11.52 10.12
C GLU A 135 7.04 -12.92 10.58
N LYS A 136 6.71 -13.96 9.81
CA LYS A 136 7.13 -15.34 10.13
C LYS A 136 8.66 -15.50 10.11
N LYS A 137 9.33 -14.82 9.18
CA LYS A 137 10.79 -14.84 9.05
C LYS A 137 11.49 -14.12 10.20
N SER A 138 10.99 -12.95 10.62
CA SER A 138 11.57 -12.15 11.69
C SER A 138 11.23 -12.66 13.10
N GLY A 139 10.16 -13.47 13.22
CA GLY A 139 9.56 -13.82 14.50
C GLY A 139 8.68 -12.71 15.08
N PRO A 140 8.13 -12.92 16.30
CA PRO A 140 7.24 -11.96 16.94
C PRO A 140 7.92 -10.61 17.15
N TYR A 141 7.20 -9.53 16.82
CA TYR A 141 7.67 -8.18 17.12
C TYR A 141 7.81 -7.98 18.64
N THR A 142 8.95 -7.49 19.07
CA THR A 142 9.27 -7.31 20.50
C THR A 142 8.94 -5.91 21.03
N GLY A 143 8.37 -5.04 20.21
CA GLY A 143 7.83 -3.74 20.61
C GLY A 143 6.34 -3.82 20.96
N VAL A 144 5.69 -2.65 21.03
CA VAL A 144 4.27 -2.54 21.36
C VAL A 144 3.42 -2.75 20.13
N THR A 145 2.62 -3.84 20.11
CA THR A 145 1.60 -4.03 19.10
C THR A 145 0.27 -3.53 19.65
N PRO A 146 -0.33 -2.47 19.06
CA PRO A 146 -1.62 -1.96 19.48
C PRO A 146 -2.72 -3.03 19.36
N SER A 147 -3.68 -3.04 20.27
CA SER A 147 -4.79 -4.02 20.27
C SER A 147 -5.61 -4.04 19.00
N TYR A 148 -5.70 -2.90 18.29
CA TYR A 148 -6.39 -2.81 17.02
C TYR A 148 -5.65 -3.48 15.85
N CYS A 149 -4.42 -3.92 16.01
CA CYS A 149 -3.64 -4.63 14.97
C CYS A 149 -3.94 -6.14 14.88
N HIS A 150 -4.68 -6.68 15.86
CA HIS A 150 -5.06 -8.11 15.95
C HIS A 150 -6.37 -8.42 15.27
#